data_2ea65a32a0578c95fd420b573b16acae
#
_entry.id   2ea65a32a0578c95fd420b573b16acae
#
_cell.length_a   1.000
_cell.length_b   1.000
_cell.length_c   1.000
_cell.angle_alpha   90.00
_cell.angle_beta   90.00
_cell.angle_gamma   90.00
#
_symmetry.space_group_name_H-M   'P 1'
#
loop_
_entity.id
_entity.type
_entity.pdbx_description
1 polymer ?
#
loop_
_entity_poly.entity_id
_entity_poly.type
_entity_poly.pdbx_seq_one_letter_code
_entity_poly.pdbx_strand_id
1 'polypeptide(L)'
;PYFFVKHPPSSREKEVIQRLNGETSIVEKKDLFSDERKRLTKVELEDPSLLTVASRQLKERWEVHIPYLLSYVYDHNLVFGIPYGLNGETLKPQCKINPKINRIFLEKFVEIKEKDLKKFQMLEEWFLFCSQPIPKIPLDKLGIQANLEYEKIYLGFLLSRVANLPLPVALTNRHVSTWIKSILHFYLRRENILIPRASELRRDEKPRRIPGALTFPPKTGTYFNTVVVDFESLYPSVIDAYNLSYETVNCSHPECRENRVPETNNHVCTVRRGAYSILIGALKDLRIRWFKPLARDDSLSDEERRLADAASRLLKLILVSCYGVTVRIPGLSQPALAETITAYGRYALKQTWSLAERLGLRPLYGDTDSLFLDDPRDELVDLLIRTVKKDLRLDLAIDRVYSVCVLPRAMKAYFGIMKDGTPEVKGATAIKSSSPPFIKKVFMECVRELADVRNWAEFEAAKRSIRRVVDEAIKRLKAGKVPLEDLAYQVKLHEDSAERLVKDEPMHQPYQCAVQLMDSGIKVTRGSIVSFVKVKPFIYGGKKYTVKPLNLVKNVQEVNVEDYVRNLRTALSQVFKPMNISFDEEKKMTLADFI
;
A
#
# COMPACT_ATOMS: atom_id res chain seq x y z
N PRO A 1 -13.07 -11.06 -30.91
CA PRO A 1 -12.03 -10.06 -30.60
C PRO A 1 -12.09 -8.89 -31.57
N TYR A 2 -11.90 -7.66 -31.08
CA TYR A 2 -11.93 -6.48 -31.93
C TYR A 2 -11.05 -5.35 -31.38
N PHE A 3 -10.83 -4.37 -32.26
CA PHE A 3 -10.14 -3.11 -31.94
C PHE A 3 -10.68 -1.98 -32.81
N PHE A 4 -10.21 -0.75 -32.58
CA PHE A 4 -10.65 0.40 -33.38
C PHE A 4 -9.45 1.07 -34.06
N VAL A 5 -9.72 1.58 -35.25
CA VAL A 5 -8.84 2.48 -35.99
C VAL A 5 -9.59 3.75 -36.38
N LYS A 6 -8.88 4.79 -36.81
CA LYS A 6 -9.51 6.03 -37.30
C LYS A 6 -10.40 5.77 -38.51
N HIS A 7 -11.51 6.49 -38.62
CA HIS A 7 -12.35 6.42 -39.81
C HIS A 7 -12.21 7.68 -40.66
N PRO A 8 -12.03 7.56 -41.99
CA PRO A 8 -11.72 6.33 -42.75
C PRO A 8 -10.30 5.83 -42.44
N PRO A 9 -10.06 4.51 -42.45
CA PRO A 9 -8.72 3.96 -42.30
C PRO A 9 -7.84 4.34 -43.49
N SER A 10 -6.55 4.58 -43.23
CA SER A 10 -5.53 4.86 -44.25
C SER A 10 -5.32 3.65 -45.17
N SER A 11 -4.72 3.86 -46.35
CA SER A 11 -4.43 2.77 -47.30
C SER A 11 -3.62 1.64 -46.66
N ARG A 12 -2.63 1.97 -45.83
CA ARG A 12 -1.83 0.99 -45.07
C ARG A 12 -2.65 0.21 -44.05
N GLU A 13 -3.54 0.89 -43.36
CA GLU A 13 -4.43 0.23 -42.36
C GLU A 13 -5.41 -0.70 -43.06
N LYS A 14 -5.97 -0.33 -44.19
CA LYS A 14 -6.82 -1.18 -45.03
C LYS A 14 -6.10 -2.46 -45.46
N GLU A 15 -4.86 -2.34 -45.90
CA GLU A 15 -4.03 -3.48 -46.32
C GLU A 15 -3.78 -4.44 -45.14
N VAL A 16 -3.47 -3.91 -43.96
CA VAL A 16 -3.28 -4.73 -42.72
C VAL A 16 -4.59 -5.42 -42.34
N ILE A 17 -5.71 -4.71 -42.34
CA ILE A 17 -7.05 -5.27 -42.00
C ILE A 17 -7.42 -6.40 -42.95
N GLN A 18 -7.23 -6.24 -44.28
CA GLN A 18 -7.47 -7.29 -45.26
C GLN A 18 -6.58 -8.52 -45.03
N ARG A 19 -5.29 -8.33 -44.72
CA ARG A 19 -4.35 -9.42 -44.43
C ARG A 19 -4.73 -10.21 -43.19
N LEU A 20 -5.41 -9.56 -42.23
CA LEU A 20 -5.91 -10.20 -41.01
C LEU A 20 -7.31 -10.81 -41.16
N ASN A 21 -7.91 -10.75 -42.35
CA ASN A 21 -9.30 -11.14 -42.63
C ASN A 21 -10.30 -10.46 -41.66
N GLY A 22 -10.04 -9.17 -41.36
CA GLY A 22 -10.87 -8.42 -40.40
C GLY A 22 -12.15 -7.91 -41.03
N GLU A 23 -13.29 -8.18 -40.42
CA GLU A 23 -14.56 -7.55 -40.75
C GLU A 23 -14.60 -6.14 -40.19
N THR A 24 -15.20 -5.22 -40.96
CA THR A 24 -15.22 -3.80 -40.56
C THR A 24 -16.61 -3.25 -40.47
N SER A 25 -16.87 -2.47 -39.41
CA SER A 25 -18.09 -1.67 -39.23
C SER A 25 -17.74 -0.27 -38.75
N ILE A 26 -18.66 0.68 -38.99
CA ILE A 26 -18.47 2.07 -38.54
C ILE A 26 -19.20 2.24 -37.23
N VAL A 27 -18.52 2.80 -36.24
CA VAL A 27 -19.06 3.05 -34.90
C VAL A 27 -18.72 4.46 -34.41
N GLU A 28 -19.54 4.97 -33.52
CA GLU A 28 -19.28 6.23 -32.81
C GLU A 28 -19.03 5.97 -31.32
N LYS A 29 -17.96 6.53 -30.82
CA LYS A 29 -17.59 6.48 -29.40
C LYS A 29 -17.39 7.89 -28.87
N LYS A 30 -17.78 8.14 -27.60
CA LYS A 30 -17.45 9.38 -26.90
C LYS A 30 -15.93 9.46 -26.69
N ASP A 31 -15.38 10.63 -26.90
CA ASP A 31 -14.00 10.89 -26.50
C ASP A 31 -13.93 11.19 -25.00
N LEU A 32 -12.91 10.68 -24.29
CA LEU A 32 -12.79 10.92 -22.87
C LEU A 32 -12.46 12.39 -22.55
N PHE A 33 -11.67 13.05 -23.39
CA PHE A 33 -11.10 14.38 -23.13
C PHE A 33 -11.89 15.54 -23.73
N SER A 34 -12.72 15.24 -24.73
CA SER A 34 -13.62 16.21 -25.34
C SER A 34 -15.06 15.72 -25.23
N ASP A 35 -16.04 16.61 -25.42
CA ASP A 35 -17.46 16.22 -25.43
C ASP A 35 -17.91 15.70 -26.81
N GLU A 36 -16.95 15.54 -27.73
CA GLU A 36 -17.20 15.11 -29.10
C GLU A 36 -17.29 13.58 -29.20
N ARG A 37 -18.02 13.15 -30.24
CA ARG A 37 -18.02 11.74 -30.65
C ARG A 37 -16.99 11.52 -31.76
N LYS A 38 -16.16 10.50 -31.58
CA LYS A 38 -15.20 10.04 -32.61
C LYS A 38 -15.85 8.97 -33.45
N ARG A 39 -15.86 9.19 -34.76
CA ARG A 39 -16.24 8.19 -35.75
C ARG A 39 -15.03 7.28 -36.02
N LEU A 40 -15.20 5.97 -35.80
CA LEU A 40 -14.15 4.97 -35.83
C LEU A 40 -14.55 3.80 -36.74
N THR A 41 -13.55 3.11 -37.28
CA THR A 41 -13.74 1.80 -37.89
C THR A 41 -13.45 0.74 -36.84
N LYS A 42 -14.48 -0.03 -36.45
CA LYS A 42 -14.33 -1.25 -35.64
C LYS A 42 -13.84 -2.36 -36.55
N VAL A 43 -12.83 -3.08 -36.13
CA VAL A 43 -12.25 -4.23 -36.84
C VAL A 43 -12.45 -5.46 -35.99
N GLU A 44 -13.26 -6.40 -36.45
CA GLU A 44 -13.52 -7.67 -35.79
C GLU A 44 -12.67 -8.78 -36.42
N LEU A 45 -12.08 -9.60 -35.60
CA LEU A 45 -11.20 -10.71 -36.02
C LEU A 45 -11.81 -12.03 -35.54
N GLU A 46 -11.60 -13.11 -36.29
CA GLU A 46 -12.02 -14.44 -35.86
C GLU A 46 -11.12 -14.99 -34.74
N ASP A 47 -9.81 -14.79 -34.86
CA ASP A 47 -8.81 -15.32 -33.91
C ASP A 47 -8.28 -14.21 -32.97
N PRO A 48 -8.44 -14.37 -31.63
CA PRO A 48 -7.89 -13.44 -30.63
C PRO A 48 -6.36 -13.24 -30.72
N SER A 49 -5.62 -14.23 -31.21
CA SER A 49 -4.16 -14.15 -31.34
C SER A 49 -3.71 -13.06 -32.33
N LEU A 50 -4.54 -12.77 -33.33
CA LEU A 50 -4.30 -11.74 -34.34
C LEU A 50 -4.31 -10.31 -33.78
N LEU A 51 -4.91 -10.08 -32.61
CA LEU A 51 -4.79 -8.80 -31.90
C LEU A 51 -3.34 -8.40 -31.64
N THR A 52 -2.48 -9.38 -31.35
CA THR A 52 -1.05 -9.15 -31.14
C THR A 52 -0.37 -8.72 -32.43
N VAL A 53 -0.75 -9.28 -33.57
CA VAL A 53 -0.24 -8.93 -34.89
C VAL A 53 -0.70 -7.53 -35.27
N ALA A 54 -2.00 -7.23 -35.11
CA ALA A 54 -2.56 -5.89 -35.32
C ALA A 54 -1.83 -4.83 -34.47
N SER A 55 -1.57 -5.17 -33.21
CA SER A 55 -0.85 -4.31 -32.26
C SER A 55 0.56 -3.92 -32.73
N ARG A 56 1.24 -4.77 -33.47
CA ARG A 56 2.61 -4.49 -33.97
C ARG A 56 2.61 -3.71 -35.29
N GLN A 57 1.59 -3.88 -36.12
CA GLN A 57 1.57 -3.37 -37.49
C GLN A 57 0.85 -2.02 -37.62
N LEU A 58 -0.10 -1.71 -36.75
CA LEU A 58 -0.88 -0.48 -36.77
C LEU A 58 -0.32 0.57 -35.80
N LYS A 59 -0.23 1.82 -36.25
CA LYS A 59 0.25 2.93 -35.42
C LYS A 59 -0.88 3.55 -34.57
N GLU A 60 -1.99 3.90 -35.22
CA GLU A 60 -3.15 4.50 -34.55
C GLU A 60 -4.24 3.46 -34.35
N ARG A 61 -4.26 2.89 -33.17
CA ARG A 61 -5.20 1.85 -32.75
C ARG A 61 -5.62 2.01 -31.30
N TRP A 62 -6.86 1.67 -31.01
CA TRP A 62 -7.43 1.71 -29.67
C TRP A 62 -7.93 0.32 -29.26
N GLU A 63 -7.83 0.04 -27.97
CA GLU A 63 -8.35 -1.14 -27.30
C GLU A 63 -7.78 -2.50 -27.73
N VAL A 64 -6.80 -2.50 -28.63
CA VAL A 64 -6.12 -3.72 -29.12
C VAL A 64 -5.35 -4.49 -28.04
N HIS A 65 -5.03 -3.82 -26.92
CA HIS A 65 -4.30 -4.42 -25.79
C HIS A 65 -5.21 -5.03 -24.71
N ILE A 66 -6.53 -4.92 -24.89
CA ILE A 66 -7.47 -5.51 -23.95
C ILE A 66 -7.57 -6.99 -24.28
N PRO A 67 -7.25 -7.89 -23.32
CA PRO A 67 -7.41 -9.32 -23.53
C PRO A 67 -8.84 -9.66 -23.95
N TYR A 68 -8.99 -10.58 -24.89
CA TYR A 68 -10.29 -10.94 -25.44
C TYR A 68 -11.33 -11.29 -24.36
N LEU A 69 -10.94 -12.10 -23.37
CA LEU A 69 -11.81 -12.45 -22.25
C LEU A 69 -12.31 -11.22 -21.48
N LEU A 70 -11.47 -10.23 -21.24
CA LEU A 70 -11.89 -8.98 -20.58
C LEU A 70 -12.79 -8.15 -21.49
N SER A 71 -12.49 -8.09 -22.78
CA SER A 71 -13.34 -7.41 -23.77
C SER A 71 -14.76 -8.00 -23.75
N TYR A 72 -14.88 -9.33 -23.74
CA TYR A 72 -16.17 -10.03 -23.65
C TYR A 72 -16.92 -9.69 -22.36
N VAL A 73 -16.22 -9.71 -21.22
CA VAL A 73 -16.79 -9.34 -19.92
C VAL A 73 -17.34 -7.92 -19.93
N TYR A 74 -16.59 -6.98 -20.50
CA TYR A 74 -16.99 -5.57 -20.56
C TYR A 74 -18.18 -5.35 -21.48
N ASP A 75 -18.20 -5.98 -22.65
CA ASP A 75 -19.26 -5.82 -23.65
C ASP A 75 -20.59 -6.39 -23.18
N HIS A 76 -20.56 -7.48 -22.44
CA HIS A 76 -21.76 -8.15 -21.92
C HIS A 76 -22.13 -7.73 -20.49
N ASN A 77 -21.45 -6.74 -19.91
CA ASN A 77 -21.65 -6.30 -18.52
C ASN A 77 -21.64 -7.45 -17.51
N LEU A 78 -20.76 -8.42 -17.68
CA LEU A 78 -20.75 -9.60 -16.83
C LEU A 78 -20.20 -9.26 -15.44
N VAL A 79 -20.91 -9.73 -14.43
CA VAL A 79 -20.50 -9.67 -13.03
C VAL A 79 -20.19 -11.09 -12.57
N PHE A 80 -18.98 -11.34 -12.17
CA PHE A 80 -18.57 -12.67 -11.75
C PHE A 80 -19.26 -13.12 -10.46
N GLY A 81 -19.51 -14.42 -10.39
CA GLY A 81 -20.08 -15.06 -9.22
C GLY A 81 -21.56 -14.80 -9.01
N ILE A 82 -22.35 -14.55 -10.06
CA ILE A 82 -23.81 -14.60 -10.06
C ILE A 82 -24.28 -15.59 -11.12
N PRO A 83 -25.44 -16.23 -10.93
CA PRO A 83 -26.02 -17.10 -11.94
C PRO A 83 -26.56 -16.28 -13.12
N TYR A 84 -26.32 -16.77 -14.33
CA TYR A 84 -26.87 -16.25 -15.57
C TYR A 84 -27.75 -17.29 -16.24
N GLY A 85 -28.89 -16.85 -16.75
CA GLY A 85 -29.70 -17.64 -17.67
C GLY A 85 -29.25 -17.37 -19.11
N LEU A 86 -29.06 -18.41 -19.89
CA LEU A 86 -28.80 -18.31 -21.32
C LEU A 86 -30.14 -18.27 -22.07
N ASN A 87 -30.37 -17.21 -22.84
CA ASN A 87 -31.54 -17.08 -23.72
C ASN A 87 -31.02 -16.75 -25.12
N GLY A 88 -30.89 -17.77 -25.96
CA GLY A 88 -30.17 -17.67 -27.23
C GLY A 88 -28.70 -17.33 -26.99
N GLU A 89 -28.20 -16.27 -27.60
CA GLU A 89 -26.83 -15.76 -27.42
C GLU A 89 -26.69 -14.76 -26.25
N THR A 90 -27.77 -14.44 -25.54
CA THR A 90 -27.76 -13.42 -24.48
C THR A 90 -27.69 -14.03 -23.10
N LEU A 91 -26.76 -13.52 -22.28
CA LEU A 91 -26.65 -13.86 -20.87
C LEU A 91 -27.46 -12.85 -20.03
N LYS A 92 -28.47 -13.34 -19.29
CA LYS A 92 -29.26 -12.51 -18.38
C LYS A 92 -29.01 -12.91 -16.94
N PRO A 93 -28.66 -11.97 -16.03
CA PRO A 93 -28.51 -12.28 -14.63
C PRO A 93 -29.83 -12.81 -14.04
N GLN A 94 -29.79 -13.94 -13.35
CA GLN A 94 -30.97 -14.56 -12.73
C GLN A 94 -31.24 -14.07 -11.31
N CYS A 95 -30.38 -13.22 -10.76
CA CYS A 95 -30.58 -12.62 -9.45
C CYS A 95 -30.33 -11.11 -9.50
N LYS A 96 -31.03 -10.35 -8.66
CA LYS A 96 -30.67 -8.96 -8.40
C LYS A 96 -29.31 -8.95 -7.71
N ILE A 97 -28.36 -8.18 -8.23
CA ILE A 97 -27.07 -7.97 -7.58
C ILE A 97 -27.35 -7.25 -6.26
N ASN A 98 -27.39 -7.98 -5.17
CA ASN A 98 -27.45 -7.39 -3.85
C ASN A 98 -26.02 -7.01 -3.44
N PRO A 99 -25.74 -5.74 -3.09
CA PRO A 99 -24.43 -5.35 -2.57
C PRO A 99 -24.11 -6.00 -1.22
N LYS A 100 -25.10 -6.52 -0.49
CA LYS A 100 -24.84 -7.38 0.66
C LYS A 100 -24.07 -8.61 0.20
N ILE A 101 -23.02 -8.93 0.92
CA ILE A 101 -22.23 -10.15 0.73
C ILE A 101 -23.21 -11.32 0.67
N ASN A 102 -23.40 -11.87 -0.50
CA ASN A 102 -24.45 -12.85 -0.68
C ASN A 102 -23.96 -14.18 -0.11
N ARG A 103 -24.54 -14.64 0.99
CA ARG A 103 -24.34 -15.97 1.58
C ARG A 103 -24.36 -17.10 0.55
N ILE A 104 -25.11 -16.92 -0.55
CA ILE A 104 -25.25 -17.90 -1.64
C ILE A 104 -23.87 -18.38 -2.19
N PHE A 105 -22.84 -17.54 -2.16
CA PHE A 105 -21.51 -17.97 -2.63
C PHE A 105 -20.74 -18.77 -1.59
N LEU A 106 -20.96 -18.50 -0.32
CA LEU A 106 -20.29 -19.16 0.77
C LEU A 106 -20.81 -20.57 0.98
N GLU A 107 -22.09 -20.78 0.77
CA GLU A 107 -22.75 -22.09 0.94
C GLU A 107 -22.35 -23.13 -0.11
N LYS A 108 -21.79 -22.69 -1.26
CA LYS A 108 -21.32 -23.57 -2.33
C LYS A 108 -19.82 -23.90 -2.25
N PHE A 109 -19.11 -23.39 -1.27
CA PHE A 109 -17.70 -23.74 -1.02
C PHE A 109 -17.63 -24.93 -0.09
N VAL A 110 -16.94 -25.98 -0.51
CA VAL A 110 -16.70 -27.17 0.28
C VAL A 110 -15.21 -27.36 0.46
N GLU A 111 -14.75 -27.39 1.71
CA GLU A 111 -13.40 -27.85 2.00
C GLU A 111 -13.30 -29.34 1.73
N ILE A 112 -12.37 -29.74 0.86
CA ILE A 112 -12.16 -31.15 0.52
C ILE A 112 -10.82 -31.66 1.04
N LYS A 113 -10.81 -32.93 1.43
CA LYS A 113 -9.59 -33.69 1.70
C LYS A 113 -9.19 -34.45 0.45
N GLU A 114 -7.92 -34.79 0.31
CA GLU A 114 -7.39 -35.52 -0.86
C GLU A 114 -8.21 -36.75 -1.24
N LYS A 115 -8.68 -37.51 -0.23
CA LYS A 115 -9.52 -38.71 -0.42
C LYS A 115 -10.89 -38.45 -1.05
N ASP A 116 -11.39 -37.21 -0.95
CA ASP A 116 -12.74 -36.85 -1.39
C ASP A 116 -12.73 -36.26 -2.81
N LEU A 117 -11.58 -35.93 -3.35
CA LEU A 117 -11.42 -35.27 -4.65
C LEU A 117 -12.12 -36.02 -5.81
N LYS A 118 -12.06 -37.36 -5.84
CA LYS A 118 -12.70 -38.14 -6.88
C LYS A 118 -14.23 -37.99 -6.89
N LYS A 119 -14.85 -37.71 -5.76
CA LYS A 119 -16.30 -37.48 -5.63
C LYS A 119 -16.73 -36.13 -6.22
N PHE A 120 -15.82 -35.17 -6.24
CA PHE A 120 -16.13 -33.78 -6.67
C PHE A 120 -15.72 -33.47 -8.11
N GLN A 121 -15.00 -34.36 -8.77
CA GLN A 121 -14.59 -34.19 -10.18
C GLN A 121 -15.74 -34.04 -11.18
N MET A 122 -16.95 -34.42 -10.79
CA MET A 122 -18.16 -34.35 -11.62
C MET A 122 -19.07 -33.18 -11.30
N LEU A 123 -18.72 -32.31 -10.35
CA LEU A 123 -19.55 -31.21 -9.91
C LEU A 123 -19.05 -29.89 -10.52
N GLU A 124 -19.52 -29.56 -11.72
CA GLU A 124 -19.19 -28.33 -12.45
C GLU A 124 -19.65 -27.04 -11.73
N GLU A 125 -20.59 -27.16 -10.79
CA GLU A 125 -21.19 -26.02 -10.09
C GLU A 125 -20.51 -25.65 -8.76
N TRP A 126 -19.53 -26.41 -8.29
CA TRP A 126 -18.90 -26.23 -6.97
C TRP A 126 -17.49 -25.71 -7.06
N PHE A 127 -17.17 -24.76 -6.19
CA PHE A 127 -15.81 -24.31 -5.99
C PHE A 127 -15.17 -25.12 -4.88
N LEU A 128 -14.10 -25.83 -5.22
CA LEU A 128 -13.37 -26.69 -4.31
C LEU A 128 -12.14 -25.97 -3.77
N PHE A 129 -11.90 -26.04 -2.47
CA PHE A 129 -10.68 -25.56 -1.86
C PHE A 129 -10.10 -26.58 -0.87
N CYS A 130 -8.80 -26.52 -0.66
CA CYS A 130 -8.11 -27.34 0.31
C CYS A 130 -7.31 -26.47 1.25
N SER A 131 -7.43 -26.75 2.55
CA SER A 131 -6.66 -26.08 3.60
C SER A 131 -5.18 -26.53 3.65
N GLN A 132 -4.86 -27.66 3.00
CA GLN A 132 -3.50 -28.21 2.93
C GLN A 132 -3.07 -28.52 1.49
N PRO A 133 -1.74 -28.50 1.20
CA PRO A 133 -1.21 -28.86 -0.12
C PRO A 133 -1.64 -30.28 -0.51
N ILE A 134 -2.20 -30.42 -1.73
CA ILE A 134 -2.49 -31.73 -2.30
C ILE A 134 -1.41 -32.01 -3.36
N PRO A 135 -0.36 -32.76 -2.99
CA PRO A 135 0.65 -33.12 -3.96
C PRO A 135 0.06 -34.16 -4.91
N LYS A 136 0.17 -33.99 -6.24
CA LYS A 136 -0.16 -34.96 -7.30
C LYS A 136 -1.52 -34.85 -7.98
N ILE A 137 -2.28 -33.79 -7.84
CA ILE A 137 -3.47 -33.59 -8.68
C ILE A 137 -3.16 -32.56 -9.74
N PRO A 138 -3.43 -32.85 -11.03
CA PRO A 138 -3.34 -31.85 -12.09
C PRO A 138 -4.47 -30.85 -11.89
N LEU A 139 -4.16 -29.75 -11.21
CA LEU A 139 -5.08 -28.67 -10.82
C LEU A 139 -5.63 -27.90 -12.02
N ASP A 140 -4.91 -27.91 -13.13
CA ASP A 140 -5.33 -27.45 -14.44
C ASP A 140 -6.63 -28.13 -14.93
N LYS A 141 -6.87 -29.37 -14.57
CA LYS A 141 -8.12 -30.07 -14.88
C LYS A 141 -9.31 -29.65 -14.02
N LEU A 142 -9.06 -29.07 -12.85
CA LEU A 142 -10.09 -28.58 -11.93
C LEU A 142 -10.35 -27.08 -12.07
N GLY A 143 -9.50 -26.36 -12.81
CA GLY A 143 -9.60 -24.89 -12.95
C GLY A 143 -9.39 -24.11 -11.65
N ILE A 144 -8.90 -24.78 -10.59
CA ILE A 144 -8.77 -24.22 -9.24
C ILE A 144 -7.38 -24.50 -8.70
N GLN A 145 -6.77 -23.48 -8.12
CA GLN A 145 -5.54 -23.61 -7.35
C GLN A 145 -5.87 -24.21 -5.97
N ALA A 146 -5.50 -25.46 -5.71
CA ALA A 146 -5.58 -26.05 -4.39
C ALA A 146 -4.66 -25.26 -3.41
N ASN A 147 -4.97 -25.23 -2.11
CA ASN A 147 -4.30 -24.49 -1.04
C ASN A 147 -4.77 -23.05 -0.81
N LEU A 148 -5.91 -22.66 -1.32
CA LEU A 148 -6.48 -21.36 -0.95
C LEU A 148 -7.26 -21.49 0.36
N GLU A 149 -6.94 -20.63 1.32
CA GLU A 149 -7.79 -20.45 2.48
C GLU A 149 -9.13 -19.83 2.06
N TYR A 150 -10.19 -20.17 2.75
CA TYR A 150 -11.54 -19.68 2.50
C TYR A 150 -11.61 -18.15 2.35
N GLU A 151 -10.91 -17.39 3.21
CA GLU A 151 -10.83 -15.94 3.12
C GLU A 151 -10.23 -15.48 1.78
N LYS A 152 -9.22 -16.17 1.25
CA LYS A 152 -8.60 -15.82 -0.04
C LYS A 152 -9.56 -16.01 -1.20
N ILE A 153 -10.34 -17.07 -1.17
CA ILE A 153 -11.37 -17.35 -2.20
C ILE A 153 -12.44 -16.27 -2.16
N TYR A 154 -12.93 -15.94 -0.96
CA TYR A 154 -13.90 -14.88 -0.75
C TYR A 154 -13.39 -13.53 -1.28
N LEU A 155 -12.14 -13.16 -0.95
CA LEU A 155 -11.51 -11.94 -1.46
C LEU A 155 -11.31 -11.99 -2.97
N GLY A 156 -11.01 -13.16 -3.53
CA GLY A 156 -10.94 -13.38 -4.97
C GLY A 156 -12.28 -13.09 -5.66
N PHE A 157 -13.39 -13.56 -5.12
CA PHE A 157 -14.73 -13.25 -5.62
C PHE A 157 -15.09 -11.77 -5.48
N LEU A 158 -14.81 -11.18 -4.33
CA LEU A 158 -15.06 -9.76 -4.13
C LEU A 158 -14.25 -8.92 -5.13
N LEU A 159 -12.97 -9.23 -5.32
CA LEU A 159 -12.12 -8.55 -6.29
C LEU A 159 -12.61 -8.77 -7.73
N SER A 160 -13.02 -10.00 -8.06
CA SER A 160 -13.59 -10.35 -9.35
C SER A 160 -14.82 -9.47 -9.69
N ARG A 161 -15.69 -9.24 -8.69
CA ARG A 161 -16.86 -8.36 -8.82
C ARG A 161 -16.50 -6.88 -8.91
N VAL A 162 -15.65 -6.40 -8.01
CA VAL A 162 -15.26 -4.98 -7.95
C VAL A 162 -14.45 -4.56 -9.17
N ALA A 163 -13.55 -5.42 -9.64
CA ALA A 163 -12.63 -5.11 -10.73
C ALA A 163 -13.05 -5.71 -12.08
N ASN A 164 -14.15 -6.42 -12.16
CA ASN A 164 -14.63 -7.12 -13.34
C ASN A 164 -13.57 -8.01 -14.00
N LEU A 165 -12.86 -8.76 -13.16
CA LEU A 165 -11.81 -9.68 -13.57
C LEU A 165 -12.30 -11.14 -13.47
N PRO A 166 -11.95 -12.01 -14.41
CA PRO A 166 -12.18 -13.45 -14.25
C PRO A 166 -11.57 -13.96 -12.94
N LEU A 167 -12.27 -14.88 -12.26
CA LEU A 167 -11.85 -15.37 -10.95
C LEU A 167 -10.41 -15.89 -10.91
N PRO A 168 -9.93 -16.67 -11.89
CA PRO A 168 -8.52 -17.09 -11.92
C PRO A 168 -7.56 -15.92 -11.94
N VAL A 169 -7.87 -14.84 -12.67
CA VAL A 169 -7.05 -13.63 -12.73
C VAL A 169 -7.10 -12.89 -11.39
N ALA A 170 -8.26 -12.78 -10.77
CA ALA A 170 -8.42 -12.13 -9.46
C ALA A 170 -7.63 -12.87 -8.36
N LEU A 171 -7.59 -14.20 -8.40
CA LEU A 171 -6.87 -15.02 -7.43
C LEU A 171 -5.34 -15.01 -7.63
N THR A 172 -4.87 -14.92 -8.86
CA THR A 172 -3.43 -15.06 -9.20
C THR A 172 -2.73 -13.72 -9.39
N ASN A 173 -3.43 -12.70 -9.92
CA ASN A 173 -2.84 -11.39 -10.20
C ASN A 173 -2.83 -10.52 -8.96
N ARG A 174 -1.63 -10.27 -8.43
CA ARG A 174 -1.39 -9.42 -7.24
C ARG A 174 -1.12 -7.96 -7.55
N HIS A 175 -1.22 -7.54 -8.82
CA HIS A 175 -0.94 -6.17 -9.23
C HIS A 175 -2.20 -5.29 -9.15
N VAL A 176 -2.29 -4.46 -8.13
CA VAL A 176 -3.42 -3.52 -7.91
C VAL A 176 -3.63 -2.60 -9.13
N SER A 177 -2.57 -2.27 -9.86
CA SER A 177 -2.67 -1.51 -11.11
C SER A 177 -3.53 -2.19 -12.17
N THR A 178 -3.49 -3.53 -12.26
CA THR A 178 -4.36 -4.29 -13.17
C THR A 178 -5.83 -4.18 -12.73
N TRP A 179 -6.09 -4.21 -11.43
CA TRP A 179 -7.44 -4.08 -10.89
C TRP A 179 -8.03 -2.69 -11.20
N ILE A 180 -7.29 -1.64 -10.88
CA ILE A 180 -7.71 -0.24 -11.16
C ILE A 180 -7.92 -0.03 -12.66
N LYS A 181 -7.03 -0.58 -13.49
CA LYS A 181 -7.16 -0.49 -14.94
C LYS A 181 -8.42 -1.18 -15.45
N SER A 182 -8.75 -2.36 -14.94
CA SER A 182 -9.97 -3.09 -15.31
C SER A 182 -11.23 -2.32 -14.90
N ILE A 183 -11.27 -1.79 -13.66
CA ILE A 183 -12.39 -0.96 -13.17
C ILE A 183 -12.62 0.24 -14.11
N LEU A 184 -11.55 0.95 -14.46
CA LEU A 184 -11.64 2.11 -15.35
C LEU A 184 -12.09 1.71 -16.76
N HIS A 185 -11.51 0.68 -17.34
CA HIS A 185 -11.85 0.21 -18.69
C HIS A 185 -13.29 -0.27 -18.79
N PHE A 186 -13.77 -1.05 -17.79
CA PHE A 186 -15.15 -1.48 -17.72
C PHE A 186 -16.12 -0.29 -17.69
N TYR A 187 -15.83 0.69 -16.82
CA TYR A 187 -16.66 1.89 -16.73
C TYR A 187 -16.72 2.64 -18.06
N LEU A 188 -15.55 2.89 -18.68
CA LEU A 188 -15.48 3.60 -19.96
C LEU A 188 -16.28 2.89 -21.07
N ARG A 189 -16.14 1.55 -21.15
CA ARG A 189 -16.92 0.73 -22.10
C ARG A 189 -18.43 0.84 -21.87
N ARG A 190 -18.86 0.72 -20.63
CA ARG A 190 -20.27 0.83 -20.26
C ARG A 190 -20.88 2.19 -20.62
N GLU A 191 -20.11 3.26 -20.47
CA GLU A 191 -20.54 4.62 -20.83
C GLU A 191 -20.33 4.95 -22.32
N ASN A 192 -19.99 3.96 -23.16
CA ASN A 192 -19.66 4.10 -24.58
C ASN A 192 -18.54 5.13 -24.85
N ILE A 193 -17.54 5.19 -23.95
CA ILE A 193 -16.38 6.04 -24.05
C ILE A 193 -15.23 5.21 -24.62
N LEU A 194 -14.53 5.76 -25.62
CA LEU A 194 -13.34 5.14 -26.19
C LEU A 194 -12.24 5.07 -25.12
N ILE A 195 -11.71 3.88 -24.88
CA ILE A 195 -10.60 3.73 -23.94
C ILE A 195 -9.34 4.34 -24.56
N PRO A 196 -8.79 5.40 -23.94
CA PRO A 196 -7.67 6.12 -24.52
C PRO A 196 -6.39 5.28 -24.55
N ARG A 197 -5.53 5.56 -25.52
CA ARG A 197 -4.16 5.02 -25.54
C ARG A 197 -3.36 5.57 -24.37
N ALA A 198 -2.29 4.88 -23.98
CA ALA A 198 -1.43 5.31 -22.88
C ALA A 198 -0.81 6.70 -23.11
N SER A 199 -0.48 7.06 -24.37
CA SER A 199 0.00 8.39 -24.75
C SER A 199 -1.07 9.46 -24.57
N GLU A 200 -2.29 9.19 -25.04
CA GLU A 200 -3.43 10.11 -24.89
C GLU A 200 -3.78 10.34 -23.42
N LEU A 201 -3.80 9.26 -22.62
CA LEU A 201 -4.08 9.36 -21.19
C LEU A 201 -3.03 10.21 -20.47
N ARG A 202 -1.77 10.07 -20.89
CA ARG A 202 -0.65 10.85 -20.38
C ARG A 202 -0.58 12.27 -20.95
N ARG A 203 -1.35 12.58 -22.01
CA ARG A 203 -1.33 13.86 -22.74
C ARG A 203 0.07 14.26 -23.23
N ASP A 204 0.85 13.25 -23.67
CA ASP A 204 2.22 13.42 -24.16
C ASP A 204 3.17 14.17 -23.20
N GLU A 205 2.78 14.31 -21.92
CA GLU A 205 3.63 14.90 -20.90
C GLU A 205 4.87 14.03 -20.63
N LYS A 206 6.03 14.67 -20.52
CA LYS A 206 7.27 13.98 -20.12
C LYS A 206 7.23 13.59 -18.64
N PRO A 207 7.87 12.48 -18.24
CA PRO A 207 8.06 12.15 -16.82
C PRO A 207 8.79 13.31 -16.13
N ARG A 208 8.21 13.77 -15.00
CA ARG A 208 8.81 14.80 -14.16
C ARG A 208 8.73 14.41 -12.68
N ARG A 209 9.57 15.03 -11.87
CA ARG A 209 9.47 14.87 -10.42
C ARG A 209 8.22 15.59 -9.92
N ILE A 210 7.35 14.84 -9.25
CA ILE A 210 6.12 15.36 -8.66
C ILE A 210 6.40 15.64 -7.17
N PRO A 211 6.09 16.85 -6.67
CA PRO A 211 6.14 17.13 -5.24
C PRO A 211 5.23 16.17 -4.48
N GLY A 212 5.76 15.53 -3.43
CA GLY A 212 5.03 14.56 -2.63
C GLY A 212 4.12 15.19 -1.57
N ALA A 213 3.84 14.41 -0.52
CA ALA A 213 3.10 14.85 0.64
C ALA A 213 3.85 15.92 1.45
N LEU A 214 3.11 16.67 2.25
CA LEU A 214 3.64 17.62 3.23
C LEU A 214 3.85 16.92 4.57
N THR A 215 4.93 17.29 5.25
CA THR A 215 5.15 16.95 6.66
C THR A 215 5.56 18.23 7.38
N PHE A 216 4.83 18.62 8.41
CA PHE A 216 5.26 19.67 9.34
C PHE A 216 6.24 19.05 10.34
N PRO A 217 7.40 19.66 10.59
CA PRO A 217 8.37 19.08 11.52
C PRO A 217 7.78 18.99 12.94
N PRO A 218 8.10 17.94 13.70
CA PRO A 218 7.61 17.80 15.06
C PRO A 218 8.20 18.87 15.98
N LYS A 219 7.36 19.45 16.83
CA LYS A 219 7.81 20.19 18.00
C LYS A 219 8.37 19.16 18.98
N THR A 220 9.70 19.12 19.08
CA THR A 220 10.41 18.11 19.89
C THR A 220 10.05 18.23 21.36
N GLY A 221 9.62 17.14 21.99
CA GLY A 221 9.23 17.12 23.39
C GLY A 221 8.50 15.86 23.81
N THR A 222 8.10 15.87 25.08
CA THR A 222 7.18 14.89 25.67
C THR A 222 5.90 15.61 26.00
N TYR A 223 4.78 15.06 25.58
CA TYR A 223 3.45 15.63 25.68
C TYR A 223 2.50 14.67 26.34
N PHE A 224 1.54 15.20 27.08
CA PHE A 224 0.48 14.45 27.73
C PHE A 224 -0.85 14.74 27.05
N ASN A 225 -1.76 13.76 27.07
CA ASN A 225 -3.09 13.86 26.46
C ASN A 225 -3.04 14.37 25.00
N THR A 226 -2.18 13.75 24.17
CA THR A 226 -2.04 14.13 22.76
C THR A 226 -3.13 13.47 21.94
N VAL A 227 -3.97 14.25 21.25
CA VAL A 227 -4.99 13.76 20.32
C VAL A 227 -4.44 13.81 18.89
N VAL A 228 -4.55 12.69 18.18
CA VAL A 228 -4.20 12.59 16.77
C VAL A 228 -5.49 12.52 15.95
N VAL A 229 -5.67 13.50 15.09
CA VAL A 229 -6.72 13.50 14.08
C VAL A 229 -6.12 13.15 12.72
N ASP A 230 -6.86 12.34 11.95
CA ASP A 230 -6.39 11.79 10.66
C ASP A 230 -7.49 11.90 9.61
N PHE A 231 -7.10 12.19 8.37
CA PHE A 231 -8.04 12.21 7.26
C PHE A 231 -8.44 10.80 6.84
N GLU A 232 -9.72 10.51 6.80
CA GLU A 232 -10.19 9.24 6.28
C GLU A 232 -9.86 9.09 4.78
N SER A 233 -8.80 8.32 4.48
CA SER A 233 -8.38 8.06 3.10
C SER A 233 -8.11 9.35 2.31
N LEU A 234 -7.19 10.20 2.74
CA LEU A 234 -6.94 11.56 2.18
C LEU A 234 -6.93 11.61 0.65
N TYR A 235 -6.05 10.85 -0.03
CA TYR A 235 -5.95 10.91 -1.49
C TYR A 235 -7.21 10.44 -2.22
N PRO A 236 -7.86 9.32 -1.87
CA PRO A 236 -9.18 8.98 -2.40
C PRO A 236 -10.22 10.06 -2.16
N SER A 237 -10.22 10.68 -0.98
CA SER A 237 -11.18 11.73 -0.62
C SER A 237 -10.96 13.01 -1.43
N VAL A 238 -9.72 13.44 -1.67
CA VAL A 238 -9.45 14.61 -2.54
C VAL A 238 -9.76 14.31 -4.01
N ILE A 239 -9.51 13.07 -4.49
CA ILE A 239 -9.90 12.65 -5.84
C ILE A 239 -11.40 12.81 -6.02
N ASP A 240 -12.17 12.35 -5.06
CA ASP A 240 -13.63 12.43 -5.06
C ASP A 240 -14.13 13.87 -4.87
N ALA A 241 -13.75 14.54 -3.79
CA ALA A 241 -14.28 15.86 -3.39
C ALA A 241 -13.95 16.97 -4.39
N TYR A 242 -12.77 16.92 -4.99
CA TYR A 242 -12.28 17.94 -5.93
C TYR A 242 -12.35 17.50 -7.40
N ASN A 243 -13.07 16.42 -7.70
CA ASN A 243 -13.32 15.97 -9.07
C ASN A 243 -12.04 15.67 -9.88
N LEU A 244 -11.07 14.97 -9.28
CA LEU A 244 -9.78 14.71 -9.92
C LEU A 244 -9.84 13.46 -10.80
N SER A 245 -9.71 13.67 -12.11
CA SER A 245 -9.72 12.61 -13.12
C SER A 245 -8.83 12.96 -14.30
N TYR A 246 -8.55 11.99 -15.14
CA TYR A 246 -7.72 12.13 -16.33
C TYR A 246 -8.21 13.25 -17.27
N GLU A 247 -9.51 13.38 -17.42
CA GLU A 247 -10.18 14.32 -18.30
C GLU A 247 -10.56 15.63 -17.62
N THR A 248 -10.62 15.65 -16.28
CA THR A 248 -11.04 16.85 -15.55
C THR A 248 -9.89 17.76 -15.15
N VAL A 249 -8.70 17.19 -14.92
CA VAL A 249 -7.50 18.00 -14.69
C VAL A 249 -7.03 18.58 -16.02
N ASN A 250 -6.87 19.89 -16.10
CA ASN A 250 -6.51 20.64 -17.30
C ASN A 250 -7.47 20.36 -18.47
N CYS A 251 -8.77 20.37 -18.22
CA CYS A 251 -9.81 20.19 -19.21
C CYS A 251 -9.78 21.33 -20.27
N SER A 252 -10.47 21.11 -21.42
CA SER A 252 -10.49 22.07 -22.52
C SER A 252 -11.45 23.24 -22.30
N HIS A 253 -12.34 23.18 -21.30
CA HIS A 253 -13.37 24.21 -21.06
C HIS A 253 -12.74 25.52 -20.58
N PRO A 254 -12.94 26.66 -21.27
CA PRO A 254 -12.31 27.94 -20.90
C PRO A 254 -12.74 28.42 -19.50
N GLU A 255 -14.01 28.24 -19.13
CA GLU A 255 -14.59 28.63 -17.84
C GLU A 255 -13.98 27.89 -16.63
N CYS A 256 -13.39 26.72 -16.88
CA CYS A 256 -12.76 25.93 -15.83
C CYS A 256 -11.37 26.42 -15.42
N ARG A 257 -10.75 27.32 -16.21
CA ARG A 257 -9.40 27.82 -15.98
C ARG A 257 -9.24 28.59 -14.67
N GLU A 258 -10.33 29.19 -14.19
CA GLU A 258 -10.35 29.93 -12.93
C GLU A 258 -10.39 28.98 -11.71
N ASN A 259 -10.81 27.74 -11.86
CA ASN A 259 -10.81 26.74 -10.79
C ASN A 259 -9.41 26.13 -10.61
N ARG A 260 -8.48 26.97 -10.16
CA ARG A 260 -7.05 26.66 -10.05
C ARG A 260 -6.74 25.71 -8.89
N VAL A 261 -5.81 24.81 -9.14
CA VAL A 261 -5.29 23.89 -8.13
C VAL A 261 -4.23 24.62 -7.29
N PRO A 262 -4.33 24.59 -5.96
CA PRO A 262 -3.34 25.24 -5.09
C PRO A 262 -1.90 24.80 -5.42
N GLU A 263 -0.95 25.73 -5.37
CA GLU A 263 0.49 25.49 -5.56
C GLU A 263 0.89 24.92 -6.94
N THR A 264 0.00 24.92 -7.92
CA THR A 264 0.29 24.42 -9.28
C THR A 264 -0.26 25.33 -10.36
N ASN A 265 0.09 25.08 -11.61
CA ASN A 265 -0.52 25.74 -12.76
C ASN A 265 -1.73 24.96 -13.32
N ASN A 266 -2.14 23.90 -12.65
CA ASN A 266 -3.26 23.08 -13.09
C ASN A 266 -4.60 23.72 -12.72
N HIS A 267 -5.66 23.31 -13.40
CA HIS A 267 -7.05 23.63 -13.08
C HIS A 267 -7.92 22.37 -13.16
N VAL A 268 -9.09 22.41 -12.58
CA VAL A 268 -10.01 21.27 -12.55
C VAL A 268 -11.36 21.64 -13.13
N CYS A 269 -11.94 20.72 -13.88
CA CYS A 269 -13.24 20.88 -14.53
C CYS A 269 -14.38 21.08 -13.52
N THR A 270 -15.21 22.09 -13.78
CA THR A 270 -16.45 22.39 -13.03
C THR A 270 -17.71 22.01 -13.81
N VAL A 271 -17.57 21.68 -15.10
CA VAL A 271 -18.67 21.40 -16.03
C VAL A 271 -19.16 19.96 -15.92
N ARG A 272 -18.24 19.00 -15.78
CA ARG A 272 -18.57 17.58 -15.72
C ARG A 272 -17.84 16.83 -14.62
N ARG A 273 -18.43 15.74 -14.17
CA ARG A 273 -17.82 14.83 -13.21
C ARG A 273 -16.89 13.84 -13.95
N GLY A 274 -15.71 13.61 -13.40
CA GLY A 274 -14.71 12.75 -14.03
C GLY A 274 -14.84 11.28 -13.68
N ALA A 275 -14.53 10.40 -14.64
CA ALA A 275 -14.64 8.95 -14.52
C ALA A 275 -13.84 8.41 -13.33
N TYR A 276 -12.57 8.81 -13.19
CA TYR A 276 -11.71 8.33 -12.10
C TYR A 276 -12.20 8.82 -10.74
N SER A 277 -12.68 10.05 -10.66
CA SER A 277 -13.28 10.63 -9.46
C SER A 277 -14.53 9.86 -9.01
N ILE A 278 -15.42 9.51 -9.95
CA ILE A 278 -16.62 8.70 -9.68
C ILE A 278 -16.24 7.33 -9.12
N LEU A 279 -15.29 6.65 -9.79
CA LEU A 279 -14.90 5.29 -9.42
C LEU A 279 -14.22 5.22 -8.06
N ILE A 280 -13.24 6.10 -7.81
CA ILE A 280 -12.52 6.13 -6.53
C ILE A 280 -13.45 6.57 -5.39
N GLY A 281 -14.35 7.52 -5.65
CA GLY A 281 -15.37 7.92 -4.70
C GLY A 281 -16.31 6.77 -4.32
N ALA A 282 -16.82 6.02 -5.30
CA ALA A 282 -17.68 4.86 -5.07
C ALA A 282 -16.97 3.76 -4.25
N LEU A 283 -15.71 3.44 -4.57
CA LEU A 283 -14.92 2.45 -3.81
C LEU A 283 -14.64 2.92 -2.38
N LYS A 284 -14.35 4.22 -2.19
CA LYS A 284 -14.18 4.83 -0.87
C LYS A 284 -15.47 4.72 -0.05
N ASP A 285 -16.60 5.07 -0.62
CA ASP A 285 -17.90 5.01 0.06
C ASP A 285 -18.28 3.57 0.40
N LEU A 286 -18.05 2.62 -0.53
CA LEU A 286 -18.26 1.20 -0.27
C LEU A 286 -17.43 0.71 0.93
N ARG A 287 -16.19 1.16 1.04
CA ARG A 287 -15.34 0.82 2.19
C ARG A 287 -15.81 1.49 3.48
N ILE A 288 -15.99 2.83 3.45
CA ILE A 288 -16.17 3.65 4.66
C ILE A 288 -17.60 3.53 5.20
N ARG A 289 -18.59 3.57 4.31
CA ARG A 289 -20.02 3.57 4.69
C ARG A 289 -20.63 2.18 4.80
N TRP A 290 -19.95 1.15 4.29
CA TRP A 290 -20.49 -0.20 4.23
C TRP A 290 -19.61 -1.21 4.98
N PHE A 291 -18.46 -1.59 4.46
CA PHE A 291 -17.67 -2.68 5.02
C PHE A 291 -16.99 -2.34 6.36
N LYS A 292 -16.55 -1.10 6.57
CA LYS A 292 -15.89 -0.69 7.82
C LYS A 292 -16.88 -0.68 9.01
N PRO A 293 -18.13 -0.19 8.88
CA PRO A 293 -19.16 -0.36 9.90
C PRO A 293 -19.55 -1.82 10.15
N LEU A 294 -19.79 -2.61 9.09
CA LEU A 294 -20.15 -4.05 9.23
C LEU A 294 -19.08 -4.85 9.97
N ALA A 295 -17.80 -4.54 9.79
CA ALA A 295 -16.72 -5.19 10.52
C ALA A 295 -16.73 -4.92 12.04
N ARG A 296 -17.53 -3.95 12.50
CA ARG A 296 -17.66 -3.53 13.91
C ARG A 296 -19.06 -3.70 14.45
N ASP A 297 -19.94 -4.31 13.69
CA ASP A 297 -21.34 -4.50 14.05
C ASP A 297 -21.49 -5.77 14.91
N ASP A 298 -21.74 -5.58 16.18
CA ASP A 298 -21.89 -6.67 17.15
C ASP A 298 -23.16 -7.52 16.94
N SER A 299 -24.10 -7.07 16.10
CA SER A 299 -25.26 -7.86 15.70
C SER A 299 -24.94 -8.95 14.68
N LEU A 300 -23.76 -8.90 14.05
CA LEU A 300 -23.27 -9.88 13.10
C LEU A 300 -22.44 -10.97 13.78
N SER A 301 -22.42 -12.15 13.18
CA SER A 301 -21.53 -13.23 13.61
C SER A 301 -20.04 -12.85 13.46
N ASP A 302 -19.18 -13.51 14.21
CA ASP A 302 -17.72 -13.31 14.11
C ASP A 302 -17.19 -13.56 12.70
N GLU A 303 -17.79 -14.52 11.97
CA GLU A 303 -17.43 -14.81 10.59
C GLU A 303 -17.82 -13.67 9.66
N GLU A 304 -19.02 -13.15 9.75
CA GLU A 304 -19.49 -12.02 8.95
C GLU A 304 -18.65 -10.77 9.21
N ARG A 305 -18.32 -10.47 10.47
CA ARG A 305 -17.43 -9.35 10.83
C ARG A 305 -16.03 -9.52 10.23
N ARG A 306 -15.47 -10.73 10.34
CA ARG A 306 -14.15 -11.05 9.76
C ARG A 306 -14.14 -10.90 8.24
N LEU A 307 -15.17 -11.35 7.54
CA LEU A 307 -15.29 -11.19 6.09
C LEU A 307 -15.48 -9.72 5.68
N ALA A 308 -16.25 -8.96 6.44
CA ALA A 308 -16.42 -7.52 6.22
C ALA A 308 -15.08 -6.76 6.43
N ASP A 309 -14.30 -7.12 7.45
CA ASP A 309 -12.97 -6.56 7.68
C ASP A 309 -12.01 -6.90 6.55
N ALA A 310 -12.01 -8.15 6.09
CA ALA A 310 -11.21 -8.59 4.94
C ALA A 310 -11.56 -7.80 3.67
N ALA A 311 -12.85 -7.60 3.41
CA ALA A 311 -13.35 -6.76 2.31
C ALA A 311 -12.88 -5.30 2.46
N SER A 312 -13.00 -4.72 3.66
CA SER A 312 -12.52 -3.37 3.95
C SER A 312 -11.01 -3.22 3.71
N ARG A 313 -10.21 -4.23 4.09
CA ARG A 313 -8.76 -4.28 3.83
C ARG A 313 -8.45 -4.36 2.34
N LEU A 314 -9.18 -5.18 1.57
CA LEU A 314 -9.01 -5.27 0.11
C LEU A 314 -9.28 -3.93 -0.57
N LEU A 315 -10.40 -3.29 -0.23
CA LEU A 315 -10.74 -1.97 -0.77
C LEU A 315 -9.70 -0.91 -0.36
N LYS A 316 -9.19 -0.97 0.88
CA LYS A 316 -8.10 -0.10 1.33
C LYS A 316 -6.87 -0.26 0.44
N LEU A 317 -6.52 -1.48 0.03
CA LEU A 317 -5.37 -1.74 -0.84
C LEU A 317 -5.53 -1.07 -2.23
N ILE A 318 -6.73 -1.11 -2.81
CA ILE A 318 -7.04 -0.40 -4.06
C ILE A 318 -6.93 1.12 -3.85
N LEU A 319 -7.54 1.64 -2.78
CA LEU A 319 -7.59 3.07 -2.49
C LEU A 319 -6.21 3.68 -2.18
N VAL A 320 -5.34 3.00 -1.43
CA VAL A 320 -3.98 3.51 -1.17
C VAL A 320 -3.11 3.50 -2.43
N SER A 321 -3.47 2.71 -3.45
CA SER A 321 -2.76 2.62 -4.72
C SER A 321 -3.25 3.63 -5.76
N CYS A 322 -4.41 4.27 -5.57
CA CYS A 322 -5.04 5.13 -6.58
C CYS A 322 -4.16 6.32 -7.00
N TYR A 323 -3.39 6.90 -6.09
CA TYR A 323 -2.39 7.92 -6.41
C TYR A 323 -1.17 7.31 -7.11
N GLY A 324 -0.61 6.23 -6.55
CA GLY A 324 0.63 5.63 -7.04
C GLY A 324 0.57 5.18 -8.50
N VAL A 325 -0.59 4.70 -8.97
CA VAL A 325 -0.77 4.28 -10.36
C VAL A 325 -0.75 5.45 -11.34
N THR A 326 -1.20 6.64 -10.93
CA THR A 326 -1.18 7.84 -11.77
C THR A 326 0.23 8.41 -11.98
N VAL A 327 1.20 8.01 -11.15
CA VAL A 327 2.59 8.47 -11.22
C VAL A 327 3.40 7.69 -12.26
N ARG A 328 3.31 6.34 -12.25
CA ARG A 328 4.31 5.50 -12.93
C ARG A 328 3.75 4.39 -13.82
N ILE A 329 2.48 4.02 -13.68
CA ILE A 329 1.98 2.82 -14.36
C ILE A 329 1.59 3.14 -15.81
N PRO A 330 2.17 2.45 -16.82
CA PRO A 330 1.80 2.63 -18.21
C PRO A 330 0.30 2.39 -18.44
N GLY A 331 -0.37 3.33 -19.13
CA GLY A 331 -1.81 3.30 -19.36
C GLY A 331 -2.66 3.73 -18.16
N LEU A 332 -2.04 4.27 -17.10
CA LEU A 332 -2.68 4.93 -15.95
C LEU A 332 -1.91 6.19 -15.51
N SER A 333 -0.69 6.41 -15.99
CA SER A 333 0.11 7.57 -15.57
C SER A 333 -0.31 8.85 -16.29
N GLN A 334 -0.53 9.91 -15.49
CA GLN A 334 -0.73 11.28 -15.95
C GLN A 334 -0.09 12.22 -14.92
N PRO A 335 1.06 12.86 -15.22
CA PRO A 335 1.79 13.71 -14.29
C PRO A 335 0.97 14.85 -13.69
N ALA A 336 0.15 15.53 -14.49
CA ALA A 336 -0.70 16.62 -14.03
C ALA A 336 -1.73 16.14 -12.99
N LEU A 337 -2.37 14.98 -13.21
CA LEU A 337 -3.31 14.39 -12.25
C LEU A 337 -2.61 14.03 -10.94
N ALA A 338 -1.45 13.36 -11.04
CA ALA A 338 -0.69 12.96 -9.87
C ALA A 338 -0.22 14.18 -9.04
N GLU A 339 0.24 15.24 -9.69
CA GLU A 339 0.62 16.50 -9.04
C GLU A 339 -0.58 17.17 -8.36
N THR A 340 -1.73 17.19 -9.02
CA THR A 340 -2.97 17.77 -8.50
C THR A 340 -3.45 17.04 -7.24
N ILE A 341 -3.39 15.70 -7.21
CA ILE A 341 -3.76 14.89 -6.05
C ILE A 341 -2.90 15.27 -4.83
N THR A 342 -1.58 15.34 -5.00
CA THR A 342 -0.68 15.69 -3.88
C THR A 342 -0.78 17.16 -3.48
N ALA A 343 -1.06 18.05 -4.42
CA ALA A 343 -1.27 19.47 -4.14
C ALA A 343 -2.50 19.69 -3.24
N TYR A 344 -3.62 19.05 -3.55
CA TYR A 344 -4.81 19.12 -2.68
C TYR A 344 -4.59 18.41 -1.33
N GLY A 345 -3.80 17.34 -1.28
CA GLY A 345 -3.41 16.73 -0.01
C GLY A 345 -2.60 17.68 0.87
N ARG A 346 -1.61 18.37 0.30
CA ARG A 346 -0.84 19.42 1.01
C ARG A 346 -1.71 20.59 1.43
N TYR A 347 -2.61 21.02 0.55
CA TYR A 347 -3.56 22.08 0.84
C TYR A 347 -4.46 21.71 2.03
N ALA A 348 -5.04 20.51 2.03
CA ALA A 348 -5.89 20.02 3.11
C ALA A 348 -5.16 20.06 4.47
N LEU A 349 -3.93 19.52 4.53
CA LEU A 349 -3.15 19.53 5.77
C LEU A 349 -2.80 20.94 6.24
N LYS A 350 -2.41 21.83 5.32
CA LYS A 350 -2.11 23.24 5.64
C LYS A 350 -3.35 23.99 6.19
N GLN A 351 -4.49 23.83 5.52
CA GLN A 351 -5.73 24.47 5.97
C GLN A 351 -6.17 23.96 7.34
N THR A 352 -6.06 22.63 7.56
CA THR A 352 -6.41 22.02 8.86
C THR A 352 -5.47 22.49 9.97
N TRP A 353 -4.16 22.59 9.70
CA TRP A 353 -3.20 23.17 10.66
C TRP A 353 -3.56 24.60 11.03
N SER A 354 -3.73 25.47 10.03
CA SER A 354 -4.07 26.88 10.26
C SER A 354 -5.44 27.06 10.94
N LEU A 355 -6.40 26.20 10.63
CA LEU A 355 -7.71 26.18 11.30
C LEU A 355 -7.57 25.78 12.77
N ALA A 356 -6.80 24.75 13.07
CA ALA A 356 -6.53 24.32 14.44
C ALA A 356 -5.92 25.47 15.27
N GLU A 357 -4.92 26.19 14.73
CA GLU A 357 -4.32 27.36 15.39
C GLU A 357 -5.34 28.48 15.63
N ARG A 358 -6.19 28.79 14.64
CA ARG A 358 -7.26 29.80 14.80
C ARG A 358 -8.29 29.44 15.85
N LEU A 359 -8.57 28.16 16.04
CA LEU A 359 -9.47 27.65 17.08
C LEU A 359 -8.82 27.59 18.47
N GLY A 360 -7.55 28.00 18.60
CA GLY A 360 -6.80 27.98 19.85
C GLY A 360 -6.26 26.58 20.22
N LEU A 361 -6.29 25.64 19.29
CA LEU A 361 -5.61 24.36 19.42
C LEU A 361 -4.11 24.54 19.17
N ARG A 362 -3.30 23.64 19.72
CA ARG A 362 -1.84 23.66 19.57
C ARG A 362 -1.34 22.47 18.76
N PRO A 363 -1.16 22.63 17.44
CA PRO A 363 -0.58 21.56 16.63
C PRO A 363 0.90 21.32 16.98
N LEU A 364 1.28 20.07 17.12
CA LEU A 364 2.64 19.62 17.46
C LEU A 364 3.39 19.05 16.26
N TYR A 365 2.69 18.30 15.43
CA TYR A 365 3.26 17.55 14.31
C TYR A 365 2.18 17.27 13.29
N GLY A 366 2.54 17.30 12.00
CA GLY A 366 1.65 16.91 10.91
C GLY A 366 2.38 16.02 9.92
N ASP A 367 1.79 14.87 9.55
CA ASP A 367 2.42 13.94 8.63
C ASP A 367 1.44 13.42 7.59
N THR A 368 1.53 13.97 6.40
CA THR A 368 0.74 13.59 5.22
C THR A 368 -0.77 13.81 5.39
N ASP A 369 -1.41 13.07 6.29
CA ASP A 369 -2.85 13.00 6.51
C ASP A 369 -3.24 13.12 7.99
N SER A 370 -2.27 13.19 8.89
CA SER A 370 -2.50 13.27 10.34
C SER A 370 -1.99 14.57 10.97
N LEU A 371 -2.65 14.99 12.06
CA LEU A 371 -2.30 16.14 12.86
C LEU A 371 -2.33 15.78 14.35
N PHE A 372 -1.22 16.05 15.05
CA PHE A 372 -1.07 15.85 16.49
C PHE A 372 -1.38 17.15 17.23
N LEU A 373 -2.29 17.07 18.19
CA LEU A 373 -2.77 18.20 18.99
C LEU A 373 -2.36 18.03 20.45
N ASP A 374 -1.81 19.07 21.05
CA ASP A 374 -1.36 19.07 22.43
C ASP A 374 -2.50 19.38 23.38
N ASP A 375 -2.84 18.43 24.24
CA ASP A 375 -3.86 18.55 25.32
C ASP A 375 -5.10 19.36 24.90
N PRO A 376 -5.78 18.98 23.78
CA PRO A 376 -6.90 19.75 23.27
C PRO A 376 -8.16 19.50 24.10
N ARG A 377 -9.04 20.53 24.20
CA ARG A 377 -10.41 20.34 24.67
C ARG A 377 -11.24 19.63 23.59
N ASP A 378 -12.04 18.65 24.00
CA ASP A 378 -12.81 17.79 23.08
C ASP A 378 -13.74 18.62 22.19
N GLU A 379 -14.39 19.68 22.74
CA GLU A 379 -15.30 20.53 21.97
C GLU A 379 -14.60 21.26 20.82
N LEU A 380 -13.33 21.63 20.99
CA LEU A 380 -12.55 22.29 19.95
C LEU A 380 -12.08 21.28 18.87
N VAL A 381 -11.80 20.04 19.26
CA VAL A 381 -11.50 18.96 18.30
C VAL A 381 -12.73 18.67 17.46
N ASP A 382 -13.90 18.56 18.07
CA ASP A 382 -15.17 18.37 17.35
C ASP A 382 -15.48 19.53 16.42
N LEU A 383 -15.21 20.76 16.86
CA LEU A 383 -15.38 21.94 16.01
C LEU A 383 -14.43 21.93 14.82
N LEU A 384 -13.15 21.53 15.03
CA LEU A 384 -12.16 21.35 13.97
C LEU A 384 -12.66 20.33 12.93
N ILE A 385 -13.10 19.17 13.38
CA ILE A 385 -13.61 18.09 12.51
C ILE A 385 -14.79 18.57 11.66
N ARG A 386 -15.79 19.21 12.30
CA ARG A 386 -16.98 19.74 11.60
C ARG A 386 -16.62 20.83 10.59
N THR A 387 -15.70 21.73 10.94
CA THR A 387 -15.30 22.82 10.07
C THR A 387 -14.50 22.31 8.87
N VAL A 388 -13.58 21.37 9.08
CA VAL A 388 -12.85 20.71 7.98
C VAL A 388 -13.83 20.02 7.03
N LYS A 389 -14.84 19.31 7.55
CA LYS A 389 -15.87 18.67 6.71
C LYS A 389 -16.65 19.69 5.89
N LYS A 390 -17.03 20.81 6.50
CA LYS A 390 -17.80 21.88 5.84
C LYS A 390 -16.95 22.58 4.76
N ASP A 391 -15.75 23.01 5.10
CA ASP A 391 -14.95 23.92 4.27
C ASP A 391 -14.12 23.17 3.22
N LEU A 392 -13.58 22.00 3.56
CA LEU A 392 -12.73 21.20 2.67
C LEU A 392 -13.46 20.00 2.05
N ARG A 393 -14.68 19.66 2.51
CA ARG A 393 -15.45 18.48 2.11
C ARG A 393 -14.71 17.16 2.33
N LEU A 394 -13.80 17.13 3.31
CA LEU A 394 -12.99 15.98 3.66
C LEU A 394 -13.36 15.50 5.06
N ASP A 395 -13.35 14.17 5.25
CA ASP A 395 -13.62 13.57 6.54
C ASP A 395 -12.33 13.50 7.36
N LEU A 396 -12.36 14.15 8.53
CA LEU A 396 -11.34 14.11 9.56
C LEU A 396 -11.93 13.35 10.76
N ALA A 397 -11.15 12.50 11.40
CA ALA A 397 -11.58 11.74 12.58
C ALA A 397 -10.47 11.66 13.63
N ILE A 398 -10.83 11.46 14.89
CA ILE A 398 -9.87 11.09 15.92
C ILE A 398 -9.40 9.66 15.63
N ASP A 399 -8.11 9.50 15.36
CA ASP A 399 -7.49 8.20 15.12
C ASP A 399 -6.92 7.61 16.41
N ARG A 400 -6.26 8.44 17.23
CA ARG A 400 -5.59 8.01 18.46
C ARG A 400 -5.61 9.08 19.52
N VAL A 401 -5.55 8.63 20.77
CA VAL A 401 -5.34 9.49 21.94
C VAL A 401 -4.23 8.89 22.79
N TYR A 402 -3.14 9.60 22.95
CA TYR A 402 -2.00 9.19 23.75
C TYR A 402 -2.05 9.85 25.12
N SER A 403 -1.93 9.05 26.21
CA SER A 403 -1.68 9.57 27.56
C SER A 403 -0.29 10.21 27.65
N VAL A 404 0.70 9.60 26.99
CA VAL A 404 2.07 10.14 26.83
C VAL A 404 2.47 10.02 25.37
N CYS A 405 2.95 11.09 24.77
CA CYS A 405 3.48 11.10 23.41
C CYS A 405 4.87 11.73 23.40
N VAL A 406 5.83 11.05 22.79
CA VAL A 406 7.21 11.52 22.66
C VAL A 406 7.52 11.78 21.18
N LEU A 407 7.78 13.04 20.87
CA LEU A 407 8.11 13.51 19.54
C LEU A 407 9.60 13.88 19.46
N PRO A 408 10.45 13.04 18.85
CA PRO A 408 11.84 13.37 18.59
C PRO A 408 11.96 14.36 17.43
N ARG A 409 13.15 14.93 17.24
CA ARG A 409 13.45 15.83 16.12
C ARG A 409 13.28 15.15 14.74
N ALA A 410 13.42 13.83 14.68
CA ALA A 410 13.32 13.07 13.45
C ALA A 410 11.86 12.95 13.01
N MET A 411 11.55 13.39 11.80
CA MET A 411 10.24 13.20 11.19
C MET A 411 9.94 11.70 11.01
N LYS A 412 8.67 11.32 11.12
CA LYS A 412 8.17 9.93 10.97
C LYS A 412 8.74 8.95 12.00
N ALA A 413 9.29 9.45 13.10
CA ALA A 413 9.76 8.65 14.22
C ALA A 413 9.19 9.21 15.51
N TYR A 414 8.33 8.45 16.20
CA TYR A 414 7.74 8.82 17.48
C TYR A 414 7.25 7.58 18.21
N PHE A 415 6.93 7.73 19.48
CA PHE A 415 6.17 6.72 20.18
C PHE A 415 5.17 7.38 21.14
N GLY A 416 4.13 6.65 21.50
CA GLY A 416 3.15 7.08 22.48
C GLY A 416 2.58 5.89 23.25
N ILE A 417 2.03 6.21 24.40
CA ILE A 417 1.23 5.29 25.21
C ILE A 417 -0.23 5.67 25.02
N MET A 418 -1.03 4.74 24.55
CA MET A 418 -2.47 4.92 24.42
C MET A 418 -3.14 5.06 25.81
N LYS A 419 -4.37 5.58 25.87
CA LYS A 419 -5.11 5.69 27.14
C LYS A 419 -5.33 4.35 27.86
N ASP A 420 -5.34 3.25 27.12
CA ASP A 420 -5.45 1.87 27.66
C ASP A 420 -4.10 1.29 28.13
N GLY A 421 -3.01 2.08 28.08
CA GLY A 421 -1.66 1.64 28.44
C GLY A 421 -0.90 0.95 27.29
N THR A 422 -1.52 0.74 26.14
CA THR A 422 -0.89 0.07 24.99
C THR A 422 0.17 0.98 24.35
N PRO A 423 1.43 0.52 24.19
CA PRO A 423 2.45 1.29 23.52
C PRO A 423 2.34 1.21 21.99
N GLU A 424 2.46 2.34 21.32
CA GLU A 424 2.62 2.41 19.88
C GLU A 424 3.94 3.10 19.51
N VAL A 425 4.70 2.51 18.60
CA VAL A 425 5.98 3.03 18.13
C VAL A 425 6.00 3.12 16.61
N LYS A 426 6.37 4.27 16.09
CA LYS A 426 6.50 4.51 14.63
C LYS A 426 7.93 4.91 14.28
N GLY A 427 8.45 4.36 13.20
CA GLY A 427 9.67 4.80 12.52
C GLY A 427 10.97 4.74 13.33
N ALA A 428 10.95 4.31 14.58
CA ALA A 428 12.15 4.19 15.41
C ALA A 428 13.10 3.13 14.86
N THR A 429 14.39 3.44 14.84
CA THR A 429 15.44 2.51 14.36
C THR A 429 15.48 1.23 15.18
N ALA A 430 15.19 1.31 16.48
CA ALA A 430 15.16 0.18 17.40
C ALA A 430 14.20 -0.94 16.93
N ILE A 431 13.05 -0.62 16.35
CA ILE A 431 12.01 -1.60 15.95
C ILE A 431 12.07 -2.02 14.48
N LYS A 432 13.03 -1.54 13.68
CA LYS A 432 13.17 -1.96 12.28
C LYS A 432 13.31 -3.48 12.17
N SER A 433 12.83 -4.06 11.08
CA SER A 433 12.92 -5.51 10.83
C SER A 433 14.37 -6.02 10.91
N SER A 434 15.33 -5.22 10.46
CA SER A 434 16.75 -5.54 10.48
C SER A 434 17.43 -5.40 11.85
N SER A 435 16.81 -4.75 12.84
CA SER A 435 17.40 -4.60 14.17
C SER A 435 17.34 -5.91 14.97
N PRO A 436 18.39 -6.25 15.74
CA PRO A 436 18.42 -7.45 16.56
C PRO A 436 17.27 -7.52 17.56
N PRO A 437 16.73 -8.72 17.85
CA PRO A 437 15.72 -8.90 18.89
C PRO A 437 16.09 -8.32 20.25
N PHE A 438 17.35 -8.41 20.67
CA PHE A 438 17.85 -7.81 21.89
C PHE A 438 17.55 -6.30 21.96
N ILE A 439 17.88 -5.53 20.92
CA ILE A 439 17.64 -4.09 20.90
C ILE A 439 16.13 -3.79 20.94
N LYS A 440 15.33 -4.58 20.20
CA LYS A 440 13.88 -4.43 20.20
C LYS A 440 13.27 -4.69 21.56
N LYS A 441 13.68 -5.77 22.24
CA LYS A 441 13.20 -6.15 23.58
C LYS A 441 13.50 -5.04 24.58
N VAL A 442 14.75 -4.59 24.68
CA VAL A 442 15.16 -3.52 25.60
C VAL A 442 14.40 -2.22 25.31
N PHE A 443 14.27 -1.86 24.03
CA PHE A 443 13.51 -0.68 23.64
C PHE A 443 12.04 -0.76 24.11
N MET A 444 11.39 -1.89 23.87
CA MET A 444 10.00 -2.09 24.28
C MET A 444 9.82 -2.20 25.81
N GLU A 445 10.81 -2.74 26.52
CA GLU A 445 10.86 -2.69 28.00
C GLU A 445 10.90 -1.23 28.49
N CYS A 446 11.76 -0.40 27.91
CA CYS A 446 11.83 1.03 28.22
C CYS A 446 10.51 1.77 27.94
N VAL A 447 9.84 1.46 26.82
CA VAL A 447 8.55 2.10 26.46
C VAL A 447 7.46 1.70 27.46
N ARG A 448 7.45 0.43 27.91
CA ARG A 448 6.46 -0.05 28.91
C ARG A 448 6.57 0.63 30.28
N GLU A 449 7.76 1.09 30.67
CA GLU A 449 7.92 1.86 31.93
C GLU A 449 7.08 3.16 31.94
N LEU A 450 6.55 3.57 30.80
CA LEU A 450 5.67 4.73 30.67
C LEU A 450 4.17 4.38 30.66
N ALA A 451 3.81 3.08 30.68
CA ALA A 451 2.42 2.64 30.50
C ALA A 451 1.47 3.21 31.59
N ASP A 452 1.96 3.32 32.81
CA ASP A 452 1.19 3.76 33.97
C ASP A 452 1.40 5.24 34.34
N VAL A 453 2.15 5.99 33.54
CA VAL A 453 2.44 7.40 33.80
C VAL A 453 1.17 8.24 33.59
N ARG A 454 0.77 8.97 34.65
CA ARG A 454 -0.39 9.86 34.66
C ARG A 454 -0.04 11.32 35.02
N ASN A 455 1.11 11.51 35.65
CA ASN A 455 1.56 12.81 36.13
C ASN A 455 3.08 12.96 36.04
N TRP A 456 3.55 14.15 36.32
CA TRP A 456 4.97 14.48 36.21
C TRP A 456 5.88 13.70 37.18
N ALA A 457 5.39 13.41 38.39
CA ALA A 457 6.19 12.67 39.37
C ALA A 457 6.41 11.21 38.93
N GLU A 458 5.35 10.57 38.42
CA GLU A 458 5.41 9.22 37.82
C GLU A 458 6.32 9.22 36.58
N PHE A 459 6.27 10.27 35.77
CA PHE A 459 7.13 10.43 34.61
C PHE A 459 8.62 10.49 35.00
N GLU A 460 8.98 11.24 36.05
CA GLU A 460 10.35 11.27 36.56
C GLU A 460 10.79 9.92 37.18
N ALA A 461 9.87 9.20 37.80
CA ALA A 461 10.13 7.83 38.28
C ALA A 461 10.38 6.87 37.11
N ALA A 462 9.56 6.92 36.06
CA ALA A 462 9.71 6.11 34.85
C ALA A 462 11.06 6.36 34.15
N LYS A 463 11.55 7.62 34.10
CA LYS A 463 12.88 7.94 33.57
C LYS A 463 14.00 7.23 34.34
N ARG A 464 13.90 7.12 35.66
CA ARG A 464 14.88 6.35 36.49
C ARG A 464 14.81 4.86 36.20
N SER A 465 13.58 4.31 36.06
CA SER A 465 13.37 2.91 35.68
C SER A 465 13.93 2.59 34.31
N ILE A 466 13.72 3.44 33.31
CA ILE A 466 14.26 3.28 31.96
C ILE A 466 15.80 3.20 31.99
N ARG A 467 16.46 4.07 32.74
CA ARG A 467 17.94 3.98 32.89
C ARG A 467 18.36 2.64 33.48
N ARG A 468 17.67 2.17 34.53
CA ARG A 468 17.95 0.88 35.18
C ARG A 468 17.76 -0.29 34.21
N VAL A 469 16.69 -0.32 33.43
CA VAL A 469 16.44 -1.33 32.40
C VAL A 469 17.61 -1.41 31.41
N VAL A 470 18.09 -0.26 30.94
CA VAL A 470 19.21 -0.20 29.99
C VAL A 470 20.53 -0.66 30.62
N ASP A 471 20.81 -0.24 31.85
CA ASP A 471 22.03 -0.65 32.58
C ASP A 471 22.05 -2.17 32.85
N GLU A 472 20.92 -2.75 33.24
CA GLU A 472 20.78 -4.19 33.42
C GLU A 472 20.93 -4.96 32.11
N ALA A 473 20.37 -4.46 31.02
CA ALA A 473 20.51 -5.04 29.70
C ALA A 473 22.00 -5.04 29.24
N ILE A 474 22.70 -3.92 29.47
CA ILE A 474 24.15 -3.82 29.17
C ILE A 474 24.97 -4.78 30.06
N LYS A 475 24.64 -4.91 31.33
CA LYS A 475 25.26 -5.87 32.24
C LYS A 475 25.08 -7.32 31.75
N ARG A 476 23.83 -7.70 31.36
CA ARG A 476 23.52 -9.03 30.81
C ARG A 476 24.33 -9.30 29.53
N LEU A 477 24.44 -8.31 28.63
CA LEU A 477 25.19 -8.42 27.40
C LEU A 477 26.70 -8.61 27.66
N LYS A 478 27.30 -7.78 28.53
CA LYS A 478 28.71 -7.87 28.92
C LYS A 478 29.04 -9.20 29.61
N ALA A 479 28.08 -9.76 30.36
CA ALA A 479 28.23 -11.07 31.02
C ALA A 479 28.01 -12.27 30.07
N GLY A 480 27.77 -12.05 28.77
CA GLY A 480 27.51 -13.12 27.81
C GLY A 480 26.16 -13.88 28.02
N LYS A 481 25.21 -13.28 28.74
CA LYS A 481 23.93 -13.91 29.12
C LYS A 481 22.81 -13.65 28.09
N VAL A 482 23.14 -13.04 26.94
CA VAL A 482 22.19 -12.79 25.85
C VAL A 482 22.38 -13.87 24.79
N PRO A 483 21.30 -14.61 24.40
CA PRO A 483 21.36 -15.61 23.35
C PRO A 483 21.85 -15.02 22.02
N LEU A 484 22.59 -15.81 21.23
CA LEU A 484 23.12 -15.36 19.93
C LEU A 484 22.01 -15.02 18.93
N GLU A 485 20.88 -15.72 19.00
CA GLU A 485 19.69 -15.47 18.20
C GLU A 485 19.11 -14.07 18.45
N ASP A 486 19.17 -13.61 19.70
CA ASP A 486 18.73 -12.27 20.09
C ASP A 486 19.69 -11.17 19.60
N LEU A 487 20.93 -11.51 19.29
CA LEU A 487 21.94 -10.60 18.75
C LEU A 487 21.99 -10.58 17.22
N ALA A 488 21.24 -11.47 16.55
CA ALA A 488 21.29 -11.62 15.11
C ALA A 488 20.58 -10.48 14.37
N TYR A 489 21.27 -9.89 13.39
CA TYR A 489 20.72 -9.01 12.37
C TYR A 489 20.16 -9.85 11.23
N GLN A 490 18.95 -9.52 10.75
CA GLN A 490 18.35 -10.14 9.58
C GLN A 490 18.21 -9.11 8.46
N VAL A 491 18.89 -9.33 7.34
CA VAL A 491 18.92 -8.37 6.23
C VAL A 491 18.65 -9.07 4.92
N LYS A 492 17.70 -8.51 4.14
CA LYS A 492 17.41 -8.97 2.77
C LYS A 492 18.45 -8.39 1.81
N LEU A 493 19.04 -9.25 0.99
CA LEU A 493 19.97 -8.81 -0.06
C LEU A 493 19.24 -8.23 -1.26
N HIS A 494 19.66 -7.07 -1.72
CA HIS A 494 19.06 -6.36 -2.83
C HIS A 494 19.78 -6.57 -4.17
N GLU A 495 21.04 -6.99 -4.12
CA GLU A 495 21.89 -7.28 -5.28
C GLU A 495 22.40 -8.72 -5.20
N ASP A 496 22.87 -9.25 -6.32
CA ASP A 496 23.52 -10.56 -6.32
C ASP A 496 24.89 -10.44 -5.63
N SER A 497 25.18 -11.35 -4.70
CA SER A 497 26.43 -11.33 -3.95
C SER A 497 27.65 -11.50 -4.85
N ALA A 498 27.54 -12.27 -5.94
CA ALA A 498 28.63 -12.47 -6.90
C ALA A 498 28.99 -11.18 -7.67
N GLU A 499 28.01 -10.36 -8.06
CA GLU A 499 28.25 -9.10 -8.75
C GLU A 499 28.95 -8.06 -7.86
N ARG A 500 28.66 -8.10 -6.55
CA ARG A 500 29.22 -7.14 -5.61
C ARG A 500 30.60 -7.50 -5.07
N LEU A 501 30.94 -8.78 -5.07
CA LEU A 501 32.30 -9.26 -4.75
C LEU A 501 33.38 -8.69 -5.68
N VAL A 502 32.97 -8.33 -6.92
CA VAL A 502 33.86 -7.76 -7.94
C VAL A 502 34.03 -6.24 -7.79
N LYS A 503 33.11 -5.56 -7.10
CA LYS A 503 32.98 -4.09 -7.16
C LYS A 503 33.54 -3.33 -5.97
N ASP A 504 33.67 -3.90 -4.76
CA ASP A 504 33.83 -3.06 -3.57
C ASP A 504 34.77 -3.56 -2.46
N GLU A 505 35.64 -2.66 -2.04
CA GLU A 505 36.15 -2.54 -0.69
C GLU A 505 35.76 -1.14 -0.15
N PRO A 506 35.17 -1.01 1.06
CA PRO A 506 34.89 -2.07 2.03
C PRO A 506 33.53 -2.78 1.75
N MET A 507 33.53 -4.09 1.91
CA MET A 507 32.34 -4.90 1.74
C MET A 507 31.32 -4.67 2.88
N HIS A 508 30.07 -4.35 2.56
CA HIS A 508 29.01 -4.18 3.56
C HIS A 508 28.72 -5.48 4.33
N GLN A 509 28.39 -5.35 5.62
CA GLN A 509 28.20 -6.48 6.55
C GLN A 509 27.28 -7.60 6.04
N PRO A 510 26.10 -7.33 5.42
CA PRO A 510 25.25 -8.41 4.86
C PRO A 510 25.98 -9.24 3.79
N TYR A 511 26.84 -8.61 2.99
CA TYR A 511 27.61 -9.31 1.95
C TYR A 511 28.81 -10.05 2.52
N GLN A 512 29.43 -9.56 3.60
CA GLN A 512 30.43 -10.33 4.37
C GLN A 512 29.81 -11.65 4.89
N CYS A 513 28.55 -11.60 5.35
CA CYS A 513 27.81 -12.79 5.76
C CYS A 513 27.53 -13.71 4.57
N ALA A 514 27.07 -13.15 3.45
CA ALA A 514 26.72 -13.91 2.25
C ALA A 514 27.92 -14.71 1.71
N VAL A 515 29.11 -14.12 1.67
CA VAL A 515 30.35 -14.80 1.24
C VAL A 515 30.63 -16.02 2.10
N GLN A 516 30.64 -15.87 3.43
CA GLN A 516 30.91 -16.96 4.36
C GLN A 516 29.87 -18.09 4.24
N LEU A 517 28.59 -17.77 3.96
CA LEU A 517 27.54 -18.75 3.71
C LEU A 517 27.78 -19.50 2.41
N MET A 518 28.15 -18.80 1.32
CA MET A 518 28.45 -19.44 0.04
C MET A 518 29.67 -20.36 0.13
N ASP A 519 30.73 -19.93 0.82
CA ASP A 519 31.90 -20.77 1.05
C ASP A 519 31.57 -22.00 1.90
N SER A 520 30.51 -21.93 2.71
CA SER A 520 29.99 -23.06 3.49
C SER A 520 29.01 -23.93 2.68
N GLY A 521 28.86 -23.70 1.36
CA GLY A 521 27.98 -24.46 0.46
C GLY A 521 26.51 -24.03 0.47
N ILE A 522 26.15 -22.92 1.14
CA ILE A 522 24.76 -22.41 1.18
C ILE A 522 24.54 -21.46 0.02
N LYS A 523 23.58 -21.76 -0.84
CA LYS A 523 23.22 -20.89 -1.96
C LYS A 523 22.58 -19.59 -1.49
N VAL A 524 23.20 -18.46 -1.79
CA VAL A 524 22.70 -17.11 -1.47
C VAL A 524 22.57 -16.29 -2.75
N THR A 525 21.38 -15.75 -3.00
CA THR A 525 21.04 -14.98 -4.20
C THR A 525 20.36 -13.67 -3.84
N ARG A 526 20.13 -12.82 -4.83
CA ARG A 526 19.29 -11.62 -4.67
C ARG A 526 17.94 -12.00 -4.08
N GLY A 527 17.53 -11.30 -3.02
CA GLY A 527 16.30 -11.56 -2.29
C GLY A 527 16.43 -12.50 -1.10
N SER A 528 17.55 -13.22 -0.94
CA SER A 528 17.84 -14.03 0.26
C SER A 528 17.91 -13.15 1.50
N ILE A 529 17.41 -13.67 2.62
CA ILE A 529 17.58 -13.05 3.94
C ILE A 529 18.77 -13.71 4.61
N VAL A 530 19.79 -12.91 4.93
CA VAL A 530 20.98 -13.37 5.68
C VAL A 530 20.86 -12.99 7.14
N SER A 531 21.24 -13.92 8.03
CA SER A 531 21.25 -13.74 9.48
C SER A 531 22.68 -13.75 10.00
N PHE A 532 23.12 -12.67 10.65
CA PHE A 532 24.49 -12.54 11.11
C PHE A 532 24.61 -11.83 12.46
N VAL A 533 25.67 -12.15 13.17
CA VAL A 533 26.07 -11.53 14.43
C VAL A 533 27.31 -10.67 14.20
N LYS A 534 27.36 -9.49 14.82
CA LYS A 534 28.54 -8.66 14.82
C LYS A 534 29.58 -9.26 15.78
N VAL A 535 30.77 -9.50 15.24
CA VAL A 535 31.87 -10.12 15.97
C VAL A 535 33.11 -9.21 16.02
N LYS A 536 34.03 -9.52 16.90
CA LYS A 536 35.34 -8.87 16.89
C LYS A 536 35.97 -9.02 15.51
N PRO A 537 36.68 -7.98 14.98
CA PRO A 537 37.27 -8.05 13.65
C PRO A 537 38.23 -9.24 13.51
N PHE A 538 38.12 -9.96 12.38
CA PHE A 538 38.97 -11.10 12.04
C PHE A 538 39.32 -11.08 10.55
N ILE A 539 40.35 -11.86 10.17
CA ILE A 539 40.73 -12.00 8.76
C ILE A 539 40.07 -13.25 8.18
N TYR A 540 39.42 -13.10 7.03
CA TYR A 540 38.79 -14.18 6.28
C TYR A 540 39.10 -13.98 4.79
N GLY A 541 39.71 -15.00 4.13
CA GLY A 541 40.11 -14.87 2.72
C GLY A 541 41.02 -13.66 2.44
N GLY A 542 41.92 -13.32 3.37
CA GLY A 542 42.84 -12.16 3.26
C GLY A 542 42.20 -10.79 3.50
N LYS A 543 40.87 -10.71 3.78
CA LYS A 543 40.12 -9.48 4.02
C LYS A 543 39.66 -9.38 5.48
N LYS A 544 39.42 -8.14 5.94
CA LYS A 544 38.91 -7.87 7.30
C LYS A 544 37.41 -8.00 7.34
N TYR A 545 36.89 -8.89 8.18
CA TYR A 545 35.48 -9.11 8.45
C TYR A 545 35.09 -8.68 9.85
N THR A 546 33.86 -8.25 10.04
CA THR A 546 33.29 -7.78 11.31
C THR A 546 32.00 -8.48 11.69
N VAL A 547 31.51 -9.39 10.85
CA VAL A 547 30.32 -10.20 11.08
C VAL A 547 30.57 -11.66 10.72
N LYS A 548 29.83 -12.55 11.40
CA LYS A 548 29.71 -13.97 11.03
C LYS A 548 28.26 -14.37 10.86
N PRO A 549 27.94 -15.27 9.93
CA PRO A 549 26.64 -15.94 9.90
C PRO A 549 26.30 -16.52 11.28
N LEU A 550 25.05 -16.41 11.69
CA LEU A 550 24.60 -16.89 13.01
C LEU A 550 25.01 -18.33 13.29
N ASN A 551 24.86 -19.21 12.29
CA ASN A 551 25.21 -20.63 12.37
C ASN A 551 26.73 -20.93 12.39
N LEU A 552 27.58 -19.94 12.12
CA LEU A 552 29.04 -20.08 12.15
C LEU A 552 29.68 -19.44 13.38
N VAL A 553 28.92 -18.79 14.25
CA VAL A 553 29.42 -18.27 15.54
C VAL A 553 29.52 -19.42 16.51
N LYS A 554 30.75 -19.67 17.03
CA LYS A 554 31.00 -20.82 17.90
C LYS A 554 30.69 -20.53 19.37
N ASN A 555 30.95 -19.31 19.83
CA ASN A 555 30.69 -18.92 21.22
C ASN A 555 30.42 -17.41 21.36
N VAL A 556 29.86 -17.03 22.48
CA VAL A 556 29.49 -15.63 22.79
C VAL A 556 30.71 -14.71 22.93
N GLN A 557 31.89 -15.27 23.18
CA GLN A 557 33.13 -14.49 23.35
C GLN A 557 33.61 -13.84 22.03
N GLU A 558 33.16 -14.35 20.89
CA GLU A 558 33.41 -13.77 19.57
C GLU A 558 32.65 -12.46 19.35
N VAL A 559 31.56 -12.27 20.07
CA VAL A 559 30.66 -11.12 19.89
C VAL A 559 31.38 -9.80 20.18
N ASN A 560 31.17 -8.81 19.33
CA ASN A 560 31.60 -7.45 19.58
C ASN A 560 30.61 -6.71 20.47
N VAL A 561 30.69 -6.95 21.77
CA VAL A 561 29.81 -6.40 22.80
C VAL A 561 29.76 -4.87 22.75
N GLU A 562 30.90 -4.22 22.54
CA GLU A 562 31.02 -2.75 22.46
C GLU A 562 30.16 -2.17 21.34
N ASP A 563 30.15 -2.84 20.19
CA ASP A 563 29.35 -2.41 19.04
C ASP A 563 27.83 -2.55 19.30
N TYR A 564 27.41 -3.60 20.02
CA TYR A 564 26.03 -3.76 20.45
C TYR A 564 25.62 -2.71 21.49
N VAL A 565 26.46 -2.41 22.46
CA VAL A 565 26.21 -1.35 23.46
C VAL A 565 26.05 0.00 22.77
N ARG A 566 26.97 0.33 21.85
CA ARG A 566 26.90 1.57 21.06
C ARG A 566 25.60 1.64 20.23
N ASN A 567 25.24 0.54 19.54
CA ASN A 567 24.02 0.50 18.74
C ASN A 567 22.75 0.61 19.60
N LEU A 568 22.72 -0.04 20.76
CA LEU A 568 21.62 0.08 21.73
C LEU A 568 21.46 1.53 22.18
N ARG A 569 22.55 2.14 22.66
CA ARG A 569 22.54 3.54 23.10
C ARG A 569 22.09 4.50 22.00
N THR A 570 22.62 4.33 20.79
CA THR A 570 22.24 5.16 19.63
C THR A 570 20.76 5.02 19.29
N ALA A 571 20.24 3.79 19.28
CA ALA A 571 18.84 3.52 18.98
C ALA A 571 17.89 4.10 20.02
N LEU A 572 18.26 4.03 21.31
CA LEU A 572 17.49 4.60 22.41
C LEU A 572 17.58 6.14 22.43
N SER A 573 18.79 6.71 22.30
CA SER A 573 18.98 8.16 22.31
C SER A 573 18.19 8.85 21.19
N GLN A 574 18.04 8.23 20.02
CA GLN A 574 17.25 8.77 18.92
C GLN A 574 15.81 9.13 19.35
N VAL A 575 15.22 8.37 20.26
CA VAL A 575 13.81 8.44 20.61
C VAL A 575 13.59 9.01 22.01
N PHE A 576 14.46 8.70 22.98
CA PHE A 576 14.30 9.11 24.39
C PHE A 576 14.98 10.46 24.71
N LYS A 577 15.77 11.03 23.81
CA LYS A 577 16.39 12.35 24.01
C LYS A 577 15.38 13.46 24.36
N PRO A 578 14.17 13.52 23.77
CA PRO A 578 13.15 14.51 24.13
C PRO A 578 12.68 14.45 25.58
N MET A 579 12.86 13.30 26.23
CA MET A 579 12.56 13.10 27.65
C MET A 579 13.70 13.54 28.59
N ASN A 580 14.77 14.17 28.04
CA ASN A 580 16.00 14.49 28.78
C ASN A 580 16.65 13.23 29.42
N ILE A 581 16.60 12.09 28.72
CA ILE A 581 17.32 10.88 29.08
C ILE A 581 18.52 10.78 28.15
N SER A 582 19.72 10.79 28.72
CA SER A 582 20.97 10.45 28.02
C SER A 582 21.38 9.03 28.39
N PHE A 583 21.79 8.28 27.38
CA PHE A 583 22.39 6.94 27.53
C PHE A 583 23.89 6.94 27.19
N ASP A 584 24.45 8.13 26.94
CA ASP A 584 25.88 8.28 26.70
C ASP A 584 26.64 7.99 28.01
N GLU A 585 27.87 7.46 27.90
CA GLU A 585 28.75 7.37 29.06
C GLU A 585 29.03 8.79 29.54
N GLU A 586 28.74 9.05 30.82
CA GLU A 586 29.27 10.26 31.45
C GLU A 586 30.76 10.24 31.15
N LYS A 587 31.23 11.16 30.31
CA LYS A 587 32.68 11.45 30.27
C LYS A 587 33.06 11.77 31.70
N LYS A 588 33.76 10.85 32.37
CA LYS A 588 34.44 11.19 33.60
C LYS A 588 35.34 12.35 33.24
N MET A 589 34.88 13.57 33.58
CA MET A 589 35.73 14.73 33.47
C MET A 589 36.95 14.41 34.33
N THR A 590 38.05 14.25 33.69
CA THR A 590 39.34 14.09 34.40
C THR A 590 39.79 15.49 34.80
N LEU A 591 40.60 15.59 35.86
CA LEU A 591 41.19 16.87 36.30
C LEU A 591 41.90 17.61 35.15
N ALA A 592 42.32 16.88 34.11
CA ALA A 592 42.92 17.43 32.89
C ALA A 592 41.92 18.19 31.98
N ASP A 593 40.62 18.03 32.13
CA ASP A 593 39.60 18.77 31.39
C ASP A 593 39.30 20.15 32.04
N PHE A 594 39.95 20.45 33.19
CA PHE A 594 39.83 21.70 33.95
C PHE A 594 41.12 22.53 33.96
N ILE A 595 42.18 22.07 33.32
CA ILE A 595 43.45 22.75 33.12
C ILE A 595 43.64 23.06 31.63
#